data_727f69d2776e510c067dd03f0550a11c
#
_entry.id   727f69d2776e510c067dd03f0550a11c
#
_cell.length_a   1.000
_cell.length_b   1.000
_cell.length_c   1.000
_cell.angle_alpha   90.00
_cell.angle_beta   90.00
_cell.angle_gamma   90.00
#
_symmetry.space_group_name_H-M   'P 1'
#
loop_
_entity.id
_entity.type
_entity.pdbx_description
1 polymer ?
#
loop_
_entity_poly.entity_id
_entity_poly.type
_entity_poly.pdbx_seq_one_letter_code
_entity_poly.pdbx_strand_id
1 'polypeptide(L)'
;MSEQTATLAAEGLVKCYDRRRVVDGVSLQVGKGEIVGLLGKNGAGKTTSFYMMLGLVRPEAGTVGLNGRNITRLTMHQRARLGLGYLPQEACIFRGLTVERNILAVLELLPINEEQRREKLEKLLAEFSLGHVRRVVGRVLSGGERRRAEIARAIATEPSFILLDEPFTGVDPIAVAELQDLILHLRSQEIGILLTDHNVRETLAICDRAYIIDEGKILTSGPSAALPDDPIARKYYLGERYRA
;
A
#
# COMPACT_ATOMS: atom_id res chain seq x y z
N MET A 1 -15.29 -26.70 -7.89
CA MET A 1 -14.38 -26.06 -6.92
C MET A 1 -14.34 -24.59 -7.31
N SER A 2 -15.00 -23.72 -6.54
CA SER A 2 -14.94 -22.28 -6.78
C SER A 2 -13.48 -21.85 -6.54
N GLU A 3 -12.82 -21.28 -7.54
CA GLU A 3 -11.56 -20.58 -7.37
C GLU A 3 -11.77 -19.55 -6.26
N GLN A 4 -11.19 -19.81 -5.09
CA GLN A 4 -11.12 -18.79 -4.05
C GLN A 4 -10.20 -17.69 -4.57
N THR A 5 -10.79 -16.63 -5.09
CA THR A 5 -10.07 -15.45 -5.53
C THR A 5 -9.18 -14.98 -4.38
N ALA A 6 -7.88 -14.88 -4.63
CA ALA A 6 -6.92 -14.43 -3.61
C ALA A 6 -7.33 -13.04 -3.10
N THR A 7 -7.50 -12.88 -1.79
CA THR A 7 -8.02 -11.65 -1.18
C THR A 7 -7.28 -11.30 0.11
N LEU A 8 -7.09 -10.00 0.33
CA LEU A 8 -6.78 -9.41 1.63
C LEU A 8 -8.04 -8.71 2.14
N ALA A 9 -8.56 -9.13 3.29
CA ALA A 9 -9.82 -8.62 3.84
C ALA A 9 -9.67 -8.17 5.29
N ALA A 10 -10.39 -7.12 5.63
CA ALA A 10 -10.65 -6.68 7.00
C ALA A 10 -12.17 -6.73 7.23
N GLU A 11 -12.61 -7.28 8.34
CA GLU A 11 -14.02 -7.45 8.68
C GLU A 11 -14.29 -6.92 10.08
N GLY A 12 -15.13 -5.89 10.18
CA GLY A 12 -15.61 -5.33 11.43
C GLY A 12 -14.52 -4.83 12.37
N LEU A 13 -13.42 -4.26 11.83
CA LEU A 13 -12.29 -3.81 12.65
C LEU A 13 -12.71 -2.69 13.61
N VAL A 14 -12.34 -2.84 14.89
CA VAL A 14 -12.56 -1.85 15.93
C VAL A 14 -11.26 -1.55 16.65
N LYS A 15 -11.01 -0.25 16.91
CA LYS A 15 -9.90 0.23 17.73
C LYS A 15 -10.26 1.48 18.51
N CYS A 16 -9.94 1.45 19.81
CA CYS A 16 -10.07 2.61 20.68
C CYS A 16 -8.69 3.06 21.18
N TYR A 17 -8.53 4.37 21.35
CA TYR A 17 -7.45 5.01 22.11
C TYR A 17 -8.08 6.00 23.09
N ASP A 18 -7.68 5.94 24.36
CA ASP A 18 -8.16 6.83 25.42
C ASP A 18 -9.70 6.97 25.45
N ARG A 19 -10.43 5.87 25.35
CA ARG A 19 -11.91 5.77 25.28
C ARG A 19 -12.54 6.34 24.01
N ARG A 20 -11.75 6.83 23.05
CA ARG A 20 -12.24 7.30 21.75
C ARG A 20 -12.11 6.16 20.72
N ARG A 21 -13.21 5.78 20.11
CA ARG A 21 -13.22 4.87 18.98
C ARG A 21 -12.64 5.59 17.75
N VAL A 22 -11.46 5.18 17.32
CA VAL A 22 -10.80 5.72 16.11
C VAL A 22 -11.06 4.89 14.87
N VAL A 23 -11.44 3.60 15.06
CA VAL A 23 -11.97 2.71 14.02
C VAL A 23 -13.17 1.98 14.62
N ASP A 24 -14.30 1.98 13.92
CA ASP A 24 -15.59 1.50 14.41
C ASP A 24 -16.30 0.66 13.34
N GLY A 25 -15.99 -0.62 13.31
CA GLY A 25 -16.61 -1.60 12.41
C GLY A 25 -16.13 -1.52 10.96
N VAL A 26 -14.89 -1.08 10.70
CA VAL A 26 -14.35 -0.97 9.35
C VAL A 26 -14.22 -2.35 8.70
N SER A 27 -14.86 -2.47 7.51
CA SER A 27 -14.75 -3.64 6.65
C SER A 27 -14.33 -3.20 5.25
N LEU A 28 -13.29 -3.83 4.71
CA LEU A 28 -12.81 -3.61 3.36
C LEU A 28 -12.08 -4.84 2.84
N GLN A 29 -11.96 -4.95 1.53
CA GLN A 29 -11.24 -6.05 0.90
C GLN A 29 -10.46 -5.56 -0.32
N VAL A 30 -9.43 -6.30 -0.68
CA VAL A 30 -8.59 -6.09 -1.87
C VAL A 30 -8.45 -7.41 -2.58
N GLY A 31 -8.76 -7.45 -3.86
CA GLY A 31 -8.53 -8.60 -4.74
C GLY A 31 -7.08 -8.62 -5.25
N LYS A 32 -6.67 -9.79 -5.74
CA LYS A 32 -5.41 -9.93 -6.48
C LYS A 32 -5.49 -9.14 -7.80
N GLY A 33 -4.44 -8.41 -8.14
CA GLY A 33 -4.44 -7.56 -9.33
C GLY A 33 -5.44 -6.40 -9.29
N GLU A 34 -5.84 -5.96 -8.09
CA GLU A 34 -6.77 -4.85 -7.87
C GLU A 34 -6.08 -3.72 -7.11
N ILE A 35 -6.33 -2.47 -7.50
CA ILE A 35 -5.92 -1.27 -6.76
C ILE A 35 -7.14 -0.71 -6.01
N VAL A 36 -7.07 -0.70 -4.69
CA VAL A 36 -8.13 -0.20 -3.81
C VAL A 36 -7.64 1.02 -3.03
N GLY A 37 -8.38 2.13 -3.09
CA GLY A 37 -8.13 3.31 -2.28
C GLY A 37 -8.85 3.27 -0.93
N LEU A 38 -8.20 3.68 0.15
CA LEU A 38 -8.84 4.01 1.42
C LEU A 38 -8.67 5.51 1.67
N LEU A 39 -9.70 6.28 1.36
CA LEU A 39 -9.68 7.73 1.33
C LEU A 39 -10.48 8.32 2.49
N GLY A 40 -10.08 9.49 2.98
CA GLY A 40 -10.75 10.17 4.09
C GLY A 40 -9.89 11.30 4.65
N LYS A 41 -10.49 12.14 5.46
CA LYS A 41 -9.82 13.27 6.11
C LYS A 41 -8.71 12.82 7.07
N ASN A 42 -7.86 13.74 7.48
CA ASN A 42 -6.90 13.49 8.54
C ASN A 42 -7.65 13.14 9.85
N GLY A 43 -7.18 12.07 10.53
CA GLY A 43 -7.84 11.55 11.72
C GLY A 43 -9.09 10.70 11.48
N ALA A 44 -9.47 10.42 10.23
CA ALA A 44 -10.63 9.57 9.90
C ALA A 44 -10.46 8.08 10.25
N GLY A 45 -9.26 7.62 10.60
CA GLY A 45 -8.99 6.22 10.95
C GLY A 45 -8.23 5.40 9.89
N LYS A 46 -7.80 6.03 8.77
CA LYS A 46 -7.06 5.37 7.68
C LYS A 46 -5.82 4.62 8.18
N THR A 47 -4.85 5.35 8.73
CA THR A 47 -3.58 4.80 9.20
C THR A 47 -3.77 3.72 10.27
N THR A 48 -4.74 3.90 11.18
CA THR A 48 -5.05 2.88 12.20
C THR A 48 -5.60 1.61 11.55
N SER A 49 -6.49 1.73 10.56
CA SER A 49 -7.02 0.59 9.80
C SER A 49 -5.89 -0.14 9.05
N PHE A 50 -5.00 0.61 8.38
CA PHE A 50 -3.80 0.07 7.75
C PHE A 50 -2.93 -0.70 8.74
N TYR A 51 -2.61 -0.10 9.87
CA TYR A 51 -1.75 -0.72 10.88
C TYR A 51 -2.37 -1.97 11.49
N MET A 52 -3.70 -2.04 11.60
CA MET A 52 -4.37 -3.29 11.98
C MET A 52 -4.25 -4.35 10.89
N MET A 53 -4.39 -3.99 9.61
CA MET A 53 -4.20 -4.93 8.48
C MET A 53 -2.75 -5.39 8.34
N LEU A 54 -1.76 -4.57 8.71
CA LEU A 54 -0.34 -4.92 8.74
C LEU A 54 0.06 -5.74 9.97
N GLY A 55 -0.73 -5.72 11.06
CA GLY A 55 -0.36 -6.34 12.33
C GLY A 55 0.59 -5.51 13.20
N LEU A 56 0.71 -4.21 12.91
CA LEU A 56 1.39 -3.22 13.75
C LEU A 56 0.53 -2.80 14.94
N VAL A 57 -0.79 -2.76 14.75
CA VAL A 57 -1.78 -2.49 15.79
C VAL A 57 -2.72 -3.69 15.88
N ARG A 58 -3.01 -4.14 17.10
CA ARG A 58 -3.98 -5.21 17.32
C ARG A 58 -5.39 -4.63 17.39
N PRO A 59 -6.34 -5.12 16.58
CA PRO A 59 -7.75 -4.73 16.70
C PRO A 59 -8.34 -5.24 18.02
N GLU A 60 -9.31 -4.52 18.58
CA GLU A 60 -10.09 -4.95 19.75
C GLU A 60 -11.23 -5.86 19.36
N ALA A 61 -11.80 -5.66 18.15
CA ALA A 61 -12.77 -6.53 17.54
C ALA A 61 -12.55 -6.61 16.03
N GLY A 62 -13.17 -7.57 15.38
CA GLY A 62 -13.04 -7.83 13.96
C GLY A 62 -11.86 -8.74 13.60
N THR A 63 -11.71 -9.02 12.32
CA THR A 63 -10.71 -9.96 11.81
C THR A 63 -9.99 -9.41 10.59
N VAL A 64 -8.77 -9.91 10.39
CA VAL A 64 -7.99 -9.70 9.15
C VAL A 64 -7.72 -11.06 8.53
N GLY A 65 -8.10 -11.21 7.26
CA GLY A 65 -7.92 -12.42 6.46
C GLY A 65 -6.96 -12.20 5.29
N LEU A 66 -6.17 -13.20 4.99
CA LEU A 66 -5.32 -13.25 3.79
C LEU A 66 -5.52 -14.61 3.12
N ASN A 67 -6.07 -14.60 1.90
CA ASN A 67 -6.38 -15.81 1.14
C ASN A 67 -7.20 -16.84 1.94
N GLY A 68 -8.26 -16.35 2.63
CA GLY A 68 -9.13 -17.16 3.47
C GLY A 68 -8.53 -17.55 4.84
N ARG A 69 -7.25 -17.28 5.07
CA ARG A 69 -6.61 -17.55 6.36
C ARG A 69 -6.75 -16.35 7.30
N ASN A 70 -7.26 -16.58 8.52
CA ASN A 70 -7.26 -15.54 9.55
C ASN A 70 -5.84 -15.24 10.03
N ILE A 71 -5.39 -13.98 9.82
CA ILE A 71 -4.07 -13.50 10.21
C ILE A 71 -4.12 -12.44 11.33
N THR A 72 -5.28 -12.24 11.96
CA THR A 72 -5.53 -11.17 12.94
C THR A 72 -4.49 -11.13 14.06
N ARG A 73 -4.07 -12.30 14.53
CA ARG A 73 -3.11 -12.42 15.65
C ARG A 73 -1.65 -12.49 15.22
N LEU A 74 -1.37 -12.54 13.91
CA LEU A 74 -0.01 -12.61 13.38
C LEU A 74 0.66 -11.24 13.45
N THR A 75 1.93 -11.23 13.78
CA THR A 75 2.78 -10.03 13.73
C THR A 75 3.04 -9.62 12.27
N MET A 76 3.47 -8.36 12.06
CA MET A 76 3.83 -7.85 10.73
C MET A 76 4.85 -8.77 10.02
N HIS A 77 5.90 -9.22 10.71
CA HIS A 77 6.90 -10.13 10.16
C HIS A 77 6.29 -11.47 9.69
N GLN A 78 5.34 -12.03 10.45
CA GLN A 78 4.66 -13.26 10.06
C GLN A 78 3.74 -13.04 8.85
N ARG A 79 3.08 -11.87 8.76
CA ARG A 79 2.25 -11.49 7.60
C ARG A 79 3.12 -11.25 6.36
N ALA A 80 4.28 -10.64 6.51
CA ALA A 80 5.23 -10.45 5.41
C ALA A 80 5.67 -11.78 4.80
N ARG A 81 5.93 -12.80 5.62
CA ARG A 81 6.24 -14.17 5.16
C ARG A 81 5.07 -14.86 4.45
N LEU A 82 3.85 -14.38 4.64
CA LEU A 82 2.65 -14.85 3.92
C LEU A 82 2.38 -14.05 2.64
N GLY A 83 3.25 -13.12 2.28
CA GLY A 83 3.14 -12.34 1.05
C GLY A 83 2.44 -10.99 1.23
N LEU A 84 2.49 -10.37 2.40
CA LEU A 84 1.98 -9.01 2.63
C LEU A 84 3.13 -8.00 2.68
N GLY A 85 3.25 -7.16 1.64
CA GLY A 85 4.21 -6.06 1.56
C GLY A 85 3.70 -4.77 2.22
N TYR A 86 4.63 -3.88 2.56
CA TYR A 86 4.31 -2.56 3.11
C TYR A 86 5.30 -1.49 2.69
N LEU A 87 4.78 -0.35 2.27
CA LEU A 87 5.54 0.86 2.01
C LEU A 87 5.00 1.99 2.90
N PRO A 88 5.76 2.43 3.93
CA PRO A 88 5.35 3.50 4.83
C PRO A 88 5.35 4.87 4.16
N GLN A 89 4.63 5.82 4.76
CA GLN A 89 4.64 7.23 4.38
C GLN A 89 6.04 7.85 4.54
N GLU A 90 6.68 7.58 5.67
CA GLU A 90 8.03 8.08 5.93
C GLU A 90 9.09 7.34 5.10
N ALA A 91 10.13 8.09 4.72
CA ALA A 91 11.25 7.53 3.97
C ALA A 91 11.90 6.36 4.75
N CYS A 92 11.84 5.16 4.17
CA CYS A 92 12.30 3.93 4.80
C CYS A 92 13.60 3.40 4.18
N ILE A 93 14.21 4.11 3.22
CA ILE A 93 15.50 3.74 2.62
C ILE A 93 16.61 3.68 3.66
N PHE A 94 17.48 2.68 3.60
CA PHE A 94 18.70 2.65 4.39
C PHE A 94 19.69 3.70 3.85
N ARG A 95 19.70 4.85 4.49
CA ARG A 95 20.38 6.08 4.00
C ARG A 95 21.88 5.91 3.76
N GLY A 96 22.54 5.03 4.50
CA GLY A 96 23.98 4.73 4.39
C GLY A 96 24.33 3.65 3.37
N LEU A 97 23.32 2.93 2.83
CA LEU A 97 23.54 1.89 1.84
C LEU A 97 23.29 2.44 0.42
N THR A 98 23.95 1.85 -0.58
CA THR A 98 23.64 2.10 -1.99
C THR A 98 22.26 1.53 -2.34
N VAL A 99 21.69 1.95 -3.49
CA VAL A 99 20.43 1.40 -4.00
C VAL A 99 20.51 -0.12 -4.13
N GLU A 100 21.57 -0.62 -4.75
CA GLU A 100 21.83 -2.06 -4.89
C GLU A 100 21.85 -2.77 -3.53
N ARG A 101 22.56 -2.23 -2.55
CA ARG A 101 22.63 -2.83 -1.20
C ARG A 101 21.31 -2.73 -0.42
N ASN A 102 20.50 -1.71 -0.68
CA ASN A 102 19.16 -1.61 -0.12
C ASN A 102 18.26 -2.76 -0.58
N ILE A 103 18.33 -3.13 -1.86
CA ILE A 103 17.56 -4.26 -2.42
C ILE A 103 18.15 -5.59 -1.95
N LEU A 104 19.48 -5.74 -2.02
CA LEU A 104 20.17 -6.95 -1.58
C LEU A 104 19.88 -7.29 -0.12
N ALA A 105 19.80 -6.31 0.78
CA ALA A 105 19.50 -6.53 2.19
C ALA A 105 18.19 -7.29 2.43
N VAL A 106 17.22 -7.18 1.52
CA VAL A 106 15.96 -7.93 1.58
C VAL A 106 16.09 -9.28 0.88
N LEU A 107 16.74 -9.31 -0.28
CA LEU A 107 16.96 -10.55 -1.04
C LEU A 107 17.80 -11.58 -0.26
N GLU A 108 18.71 -11.13 0.61
CA GLU A 108 19.52 -11.98 1.51
C GLU A 108 18.70 -12.71 2.56
N LEU A 109 17.48 -12.22 2.87
CA LEU A 109 16.55 -12.88 3.80
C LEU A 109 15.74 -14.01 3.15
N LEU A 110 15.78 -14.11 1.80
CA LEU A 110 15.04 -15.13 1.06
C LEU A 110 15.84 -16.43 0.97
N PRO A 111 15.18 -17.59 0.96
CA PRO A 111 15.83 -18.90 0.80
C PRO A 111 16.21 -19.18 -0.66
N ILE A 112 16.99 -18.29 -1.27
CA ILE A 112 17.46 -18.36 -2.67
C ILE A 112 18.98 -18.35 -2.71
N ASN A 113 19.55 -18.98 -3.75
CA ASN A 113 20.99 -18.99 -3.96
C ASN A 113 21.54 -17.65 -4.48
N GLU A 114 22.86 -17.52 -4.58
CA GLU A 114 23.52 -16.28 -4.98
C GLU A 114 23.19 -15.87 -6.43
N GLU A 115 23.11 -16.83 -7.35
CA GLU A 115 22.76 -16.60 -8.76
C GLU A 115 21.33 -16.05 -8.88
N GLN A 116 20.35 -16.70 -8.25
CA GLN A 116 18.95 -16.22 -8.20
C GLN A 116 18.83 -14.84 -7.56
N ARG A 117 19.63 -14.55 -6.52
CA ARG A 117 19.67 -13.24 -5.88
C ARG A 117 20.18 -12.18 -6.83
N ARG A 118 21.22 -12.48 -7.58
CA ARG A 118 21.77 -11.58 -8.59
C ARG A 118 20.79 -11.32 -9.72
N GLU A 119 20.14 -12.33 -10.25
CA GLU A 119 19.12 -12.20 -11.30
C GLU A 119 17.96 -11.33 -10.83
N LYS A 120 17.42 -11.57 -9.62
CA LYS A 120 16.36 -10.75 -9.03
C LYS A 120 16.80 -9.29 -8.85
N LEU A 121 18.02 -9.06 -8.40
CA LEU A 121 18.57 -7.71 -8.26
C LEU A 121 18.60 -6.97 -9.59
N GLU A 122 19.17 -7.60 -10.65
CA GLU A 122 19.24 -6.97 -11.97
C GLU A 122 17.84 -6.70 -12.54
N LYS A 123 16.91 -7.64 -12.37
CA LYS A 123 15.52 -7.47 -12.77
C LYS A 123 14.89 -6.26 -12.08
N LEU A 124 15.01 -6.14 -10.75
CA LEU A 124 14.45 -5.02 -9.99
C LEU A 124 15.10 -3.68 -10.36
N LEU A 125 16.43 -3.65 -10.55
CA LEU A 125 17.12 -2.43 -10.98
C LEU A 125 16.66 -1.95 -12.35
N ALA A 126 16.41 -2.87 -13.29
CA ALA A 126 15.90 -2.56 -14.62
C ALA A 126 14.44 -2.10 -14.58
N GLU A 127 13.57 -2.87 -13.92
CA GLU A 127 12.13 -2.65 -13.81
C GLU A 127 11.81 -1.28 -13.18
N PHE A 128 12.56 -0.90 -12.14
CA PHE A 128 12.37 0.38 -11.43
C PHE A 128 13.25 1.51 -11.96
N SER A 129 13.92 1.32 -13.12
CA SER A 129 14.80 2.32 -13.74
C SER A 129 15.86 2.86 -12.78
N LEU A 130 16.45 1.99 -11.97
CA LEU A 130 17.43 2.30 -10.92
C LEU A 130 18.87 2.02 -11.33
N GLY A 131 19.12 1.51 -12.55
CA GLY A 131 20.44 1.12 -13.01
C GLY A 131 21.48 2.25 -12.94
N HIS A 132 21.09 3.49 -13.30
CA HIS A 132 21.95 4.67 -13.30
C HIS A 132 22.36 5.13 -11.88
N VAL A 133 21.55 4.82 -10.85
CA VAL A 133 21.80 5.17 -9.45
C VAL A 133 22.17 3.97 -8.58
N ARG A 134 22.40 2.78 -9.16
CA ARG A 134 22.63 1.53 -8.39
C ARG A 134 23.69 1.65 -7.30
N ARG A 135 24.76 2.41 -7.55
CA ARG A 135 25.88 2.63 -6.62
C ARG A 135 25.74 3.90 -5.78
N VAL A 136 24.68 4.67 -5.98
CA VAL A 136 24.42 5.91 -5.23
C VAL A 136 23.83 5.54 -3.86
N VAL A 137 24.29 6.21 -2.81
CA VAL A 137 23.80 6.00 -1.43
C VAL A 137 22.44 6.64 -1.23
N GLY A 138 21.57 5.99 -0.45
CA GLY A 138 20.17 6.39 -0.28
C GLY A 138 19.96 7.84 0.17
N ARG A 139 20.89 8.43 0.91
CA ARG A 139 20.77 9.81 1.42
C ARG A 139 20.84 10.92 0.35
N VAL A 140 21.40 10.63 -0.84
CA VAL A 140 21.59 11.63 -1.91
C VAL A 140 20.66 11.43 -3.09
N LEU A 141 19.77 10.43 -3.03
CA LEU A 141 18.76 10.19 -4.04
C LEU A 141 17.74 11.32 -4.09
N SER A 142 17.27 11.65 -5.28
CA SER A 142 16.07 12.48 -5.47
C SER A 142 14.83 11.82 -4.84
N GLY A 143 13.75 12.57 -4.65
CA GLY A 143 12.50 12.05 -4.08
C GLY A 143 11.95 10.88 -4.87
N GLY A 144 11.89 11.01 -6.21
CA GLY A 144 11.40 9.97 -7.10
C GLY A 144 12.30 8.72 -7.12
N GLU A 145 13.63 8.89 -7.26
CA GLU A 145 14.58 7.76 -7.21
C GLU A 145 14.50 7.00 -5.88
N ARG A 146 14.43 7.76 -4.78
CA ARG A 146 14.26 7.16 -3.44
C ARG A 146 12.98 6.35 -3.36
N ARG A 147 11.85 6.90 -3.80
CA ARG A 147 10.56 6.21 -3.74
C ARG A 147 10.54 4.95 -4.61
N ARG A 148 11.11 5.00 -5.83
CA ARG A 148 11.29 3.81 -6.67
C ARG A 148 12.16 2.75 -6.00
N ALA A 149 13.27 3.13 -5.35
CA ALA A 149 14.13 2.19 -4.64
C ALA A 149 13.44 1.56 -3.41
N GLU A 150 12.60 2.33 -2.69
CA GLU A 150 11.80 1.83 -1.57
C GLU A 150 10.75 0.82 -2.02
N ILE A 151 10.06 1.10 -3.14
CA ILE A 151 9.09 0.17 -3.72
C ILE A 151 9.80 -1.08 -4.24
N ALA A 152 10.90 -0.95 -5.01
CA ALA A 152 11.69 -2.09 -5.47
C ALA A 152 12.10 -3.02 -4.32
N ARG A 153 12.51 -2.42 -3.19
CA ARG A 153 12.82 -3.18 -1.98
C ARG A 153 11.59 -3.84 -1.37
N ALA A 154 10.44 -3.17 -1.34
CA ALA A 154 9.22 -3.71 -0.76
C ALA A 154 8.68 -4.90 -1.56
N ILE A 155 8.84 -4.90 -2.89
CA ILE A 155 8.40 -6.00 -3.76
C ILE A 155 9.47 -7.08 -3.98
N ALA A 156 10.70 -6.90 -3.50
CA ALA A 156 11.77 -7.90 -3.62
C ALA A 156 11.40 -9.26 -3.02
N THR A 157 10.45 -9.29 -2.08
CA THR A 157 9.89 -10.52 -1.49
C THR A 157 8.75 -11.13 -2.32
N GLU A 158 8.40 -10.55 -3.47
CA GLU A 158 7.29 -10.98 -4.34
C GLU A 158 5.95 -11.10 -3.56
N PRO A 159 5.50 -10.02 -2.91
CA PRO A 159 4.28 -10.07 -2.13
C PRO A 159 3.05 -10.26 -3.04
N SER A 160 2.05 -11.00 -2.56
CA SER A 160 0.74 -11.11 -3.23
C SER A 160 -0.11 -9.85 -3.06
N PHE A 161 0.12 -9.12 -1.96
CA PHE A 161 -0.54 -7.86 -1.64
C PHE A 161 0.46 -6.86 -1.08
N ILE A 162 0.28 -5.58 -1.41
CA ILE A 162 1.09 -4.49 -0.85
C ILE A 162 0.21 -3.36 -0.33
N LEU A 163 0.54 -2.84 0.85
CA LEU A 163 -0.07 -1.66 1.41
C LEU A 163 0.86 -0.45 1.22
N LEU A 164 0.35 0.60 0.57
CA LEU A 164 1.07 1.84 0.29
C LEU A 164 0.47 2.98 1.10
N ASP A 165 1.22 3.48 2.08
CA ASP A 165 0.75 4.57 2.95
C ASP A 165 1.23 5.91 2.37
N GLU A 166 0.29 6.71 1.88
CA GLU A 166 0.50 8.02 1.25
C GLU A 166 1.67 8.07 0.24
N PRO A 167 1.63 7.23 -0.82
CA PRO A 167 2.76 7.09 -1.75
C PRO A 167 3.10 8.37 -2.52
N PHE A 168 2.14 9.28 -2.72
CA PHE A 168 2.32 10.53 -3.50
C PHE A 168 2.70 11.74 -2.64
N THR A 169 2.67 11.60 -1.30
CA THR A 169 2.96 12.69 -0.38
C THR A 169 4.40 13.17 -0.49
N GLY A 170 4.58 14.49 -0.72
CA GLY A 170 5.90 15.11 -0.82
C GLY A 170 6.68 14.76 -2.08
N VAL A 171 6.00 14.25 -3.09
CA VAL A 171 6.56 13.94 -4.42
C VAL A 171 6.17 15.05 -5.41
N ASP A 172 7.10 15.43 -6.29
CA ASP A 172 6.80 16.41 -7.34
C ASP A 172 5.82 15.83 -8.40
N PRO A 173 5.06 16.70 -9.13
CA PRO A 173 4.02 16.23 -10.05
C PRO A 173 4.52 15.30 -11.16
N ILE A 174 5.76 15.47 -11.63
CA ILE A 174 6.31 14.60 -12.69
C ILE A 174 6.58 13.21 -12.11
N ALA A 175 7.20 13.16 -10.93
CA ALA A 175 7.47 11.89 -10.25
C ALA A 175 6.17 11.20 -9.75
N VAL A 176 5.08 11.94 -9.51
CA VAL A 176 3.77 11.34 -9.21
C VAL A 176 3.28 10.49 -10.38
N ALA A 177 3.34 11.02 -11.62
CA ALA A 177 2.94 10.25 -12.81
C ALA A 177 3.78 8.98 -12.99
N GLU A 178 5.10 9.07 -12.81
CA GLU A 178 5.99 7.90 -12.86
C GLU A 178 5.64 6.85 -11.79
N LEU A 179 5.25 7.29 -10.59
CA LEU A 179 4.82 6.39 -9.51
C LEU A 179 3.45 5.76 -9.78
N GLN A 180 2.54 6.51 -10.42
CA GLN A 180 1.25 5.95 -10.86
C GLN A 180 1.47 4.83 -11.88
N ASP A 181 2.31 5.07 -12.90
CA ASP A 181 2.66 4.04 -13.90
C ASP A 181 3.28 2.81 -13.24
N LEU A 182 4.14 3.01 -12.24
CA LEU A 182 4.75 1.93 -11.49
C LEU A 182 3.72 1.12 -10.68
N ILE A 183 2.77 1.79 -10.01
CA ILE A 183 1.70 1.12 -9.27
C ILE A 183 0.79 0.33 -10.21
N LEU A 184 0.46 0.89 -11.38
CA LEU A 184 -0.29 0.20 -12.43
C LEU A 184 0.48 -1.02 -12.97
N HIS A 185 1.80 -0.91 -13.10
CA HIS A 185 2.65 -2.03 -13.47
C HIS A 185 2.61 -3.16 -12.42
N LEU A 186 2.70 -2.85 -11.13
CA LEU A 186 2.55 -3.84 -10.06
C LEU A 186 1.18 -4.54 -10.09
N ARG A 187 0.12 -3.80 -10.38
CA ARG A 187 -1.21 -4.38 -10.61
C ARG A 187 -1.19 -5.39 -11.76
N SER A 188 -0.53 -5.06 -12.88
CA SER A 188 -0.43 -5.96 -14.04
C SER A 188 0.33 -7.26 -13.73
N GLN A 189 1.15 -7.27 -12.69
CA GLN A 189 1.81 -8.44 -12.13
C GLN A 189 0.94 -9.22 -11.13
N GLU A 190 -0.35 -8.95 -11.11
CA GLU A 190 -1.32 -9.61 -10.23
C GLU A 190 -1.09 -9.33 -8.73
N ILE A 191 -0.40 -8.24 -8.37
CA ILE A 191 -0.27 -7.81 -6.98
C ILE A 191 -1.52 -7.00 -6.60
N GLY A 192 -2.20 -7.39 -5.51
CA GLY A 192 -3.29 -6.61 -4.93
C GLY A 192 -2.73 -5.43 -4.15
N ILE A 193 -3.28 -4.23 -4.36
CA ILE A 193 -2.74 -2.99 -3.79
C ILE A 193 -3.81 -2.28 -2.98
N LEU A 194 -3.52 -2.01 -1.71
CA LEU A 194 -4.30 -1.09 -0.89
C LEU A 194 -3.49 0.17 -0.67
N LEU A 195 -4.03 1.32 -1.05
CA LEU A 195 -3.32 2.57 -0.84
C LEU A 195 -4.18 3.61 -0.10
N THR A 196 -3.52 4.46 0.69
CA THR A 196 -4.09 5.69 1.22
C THR A 196 -3.35 6.88 0.64
N ASP A 197 -4.06 7.96 0.39
CA ASP A 197 -3.42 9.26 0.14
C ASP A 197 -4.42 10.39 0.47
N HIS A 198 -3.90 11.58 0.68
CA HIS A 198 -4.71 12.77 0.79
C HIS A 198 -4.90 13.47 -0.57
N ASN A 199 -4.10 13.11 -1.57
CA ASN A 199 -4.26 13.56 -2.95
C ASN A 199 -5.30 12.71 -3.67
N VAL A 200 -6.57 13.09 -3.50
CA VAL A 200 -7.73 12.33 -3.98
C VAL A 200 -7.70 12.09 -5.48
N ARG A 201 -7.36 13.14 -6.25
CA ARG A 201 -7.38 13.09 -7.70
C ARG A 201 -6.39 12.05 -8.23
N GLU A 202 -5.15 12.13 -7.76
CA GLU A 202 -4.08 11.23 -8.17
C GLU A 202 -4.37 9.78 -7.77
N THR A 203 -5.01 9.61 -6.60
CA THR A 203 -5.39 8.29 -6.09
C THR A 203 -6.53 7.67 -6.91
N LEU A 204 -7.63 8.42 -7.13
CA LEU A 204 -8.77 7.90 -7.87
C LEU A 204 -8.44 7.61 -9.35
N ALA A 205 -7.45 8.30 -9.92
CA ALA A 205 -7.02 8.08 -11.30
C ALA A 205 -6.46 6.67 -11.54
N ILE A 206 -5.91 6.02 -10.53
CA ILE A 206 -5.29 4.69 -10.66
C ILE A 206 -6.05 3.57 -9.94
N CYS A 207 -6.98 3.91 -9.04
CA CYS A 207 -7.76 2.90 -8.31
C CYS A 207 -8.87 2.30 -9.17
N ASP A 208 -9.10 1.01 -9.03
CA ASP A 208 -10.29 0.34 -9.58
C ASP A 208 -11.53 0.72 -8.78
N ARG A 209 -11.41 0.77 -7.46
CA ARG A 209 -12.45 1.23 -6.52
C ARG A 209 -11.83 1.84 -5.27
N ALA A 210 -12.65 2.55 -4.50
CA ALA A 210 -12.19 3.09 -3.24
C ALA A 210 -13.29 3.04 -2.15
N TYR A 211 -12.82 3.11 -0.91
CA TYR A 211 -13.62 3.29 0.31
C TYR A 211 -13.40 4.69 0.84
N ILE A 212 -14.48 5.37 1.20
CA ILE A 212 -14.41 6.66 1.90
C ILE A 212 -14.67 6.41 3.38
N ILE A 213 -13.69 6.74 4.21
CA ILE A 213 -13.75 6.59 5.66
C ILE A 213 -13.85 7.99 6.33
N ASP A 214 -14.72 8.12 7.29
CA ASP A 214 -14.78 9.28 8.18
C ASP A 214 -15.20 8.85 9.59
N GLU A 215 -14.65 9.51 10.61
CA GLU A 215 -14.89 9.19 12.03
C GLU A 215 -14.82 7.69 12.36
N GLY A 216 -13.88 6.98 11.74
CA GLY A 216 -13.64 5.55 11.98
C GLY A 216 -14.61 4.61 11.26
N LYS A 217 -15.50 5.07 10.40
CA LYS A 217 -16.50 4.26 9.68
C LYS A 217 -16.39 4.41 8.18
N ILE A 218 -16.62 3.34 7.43
CA ILE A 218 -16.80 3.44 5.99
C ILE A 218 -18.16 4.09 5.70
N LEU A 219 -18.13 5.25 5.05
CA LEU A 219 -19.32 5.99 4.67
C LEU A 219 -19.91 5.51 3.35
N THR A 220 -19.06 5.28 2.37
CA THR A 220 -19.42 4.78 1.04
C THR A 220 -18.24 4.06 0.40
N SER A 221 -18.50 3.24 -0.60
CA SER A 221 -17.49 2.58 -1.42
C SER A 221 -18.05 2.28 -2.80
N GLY A 222 -17.20 2.25 -3.80
CA GLY A 222 -17.61 1.95 -5.16
C GLY A 222 -16.47 2.06 -6.17
N PRO A 223 -16.73 1.83 -7.45
CA PRO A 223 -15.78 2.05 -8.53
C PRO A 223 -15.25 3.50 -8.47
N SER A 224 -13.94 3.68 -8.66
CA SER A 224 -13.31 5.01 -8.57
C SER A 224 -13.94 6.03 -9.50
N ALA A 225 -14.32 5.60 -10.71
CA ALA A 225 -14.97 6.48 -11.69
C ALA A 225 -16.36 6.99 -11.24
N ALA A 226 -17.05 6.28 -10.33
CA ALA A 226 -18.39 6.67 -9.87
C ALA A 226 -18.34 7.53 -8.58
N LEU A 227 -17.28 7.48 -7.81
CA LEU A 227 -17.15 8.21 -6.53
C LEU A 227 -17.23 9.74 -6.68
N PRO A 228 -16.72 10.38 -7.74
CA PRO A 228 -16.89 11.81 -7.97
C PRO A 228 -18.36 12.27 -8.01
N ASP A 229 -19.28 11.39 -8.39
CA ASP A 229 -20.71 11.68 -8.47
C ASP A 229 -21.52 11.13 -7.27
N ASP A 230 -20.87 10.38 -6.36
CA ASP A 230 -21.50 9.87 -5.15
C ASP A 230 -21.84 11.01 -4.18
N PRO A 231 -23.12 11.18 -3.78
CA PRO A 231 -23.54 12.29 -2.90
C PRO A 231 -22.87 12.25 -1.52
N ILE A 232 -22.57 11.06 -0.99
CA ILE A 232 -21.93 10.87 0.31
C ILE A 232 -20.46 11.25 0.20
N ALA A 233 -19.76 10.76 -0.83
CA ALA A 233 -18.38 11.11 -1.10
C ALA A 233 -18.21 12.62 -1.27
N ARG A 234 -19.08 13.28 -2.04
CA ARG A 234 -19.07 14.73 -2.24
C ARG A 234 -19.31 15.51 -0.93
N LYS A 235 -20.35 15.15 -0.20
CA LYS A 235 -20.72 15.85 1.04
C LYS A 235 -19.66 15.78 2.13
N TYR A 236 -19.07 14.61 2.33
CA TYR A 236 -18.21 14.36 3.50
C TYR A 236 -16.72 14.43 3.20
N TYR A 237 -16.28 14.27 1.94
CA TYR A 237 -14.88 14.18 1.61
C TYR A 237 -14.43 15.02 0.41
N LEU A 238 -15.05 14.86 -0.78
CA LEU A 238 -14.59 15.50 -2.01
C LEU A 238 -14.90 17.01 -2.06
N GLY A 239 -16.02 17.41 -1.44
CA GLY A 239 -16.59 18.75 -1.58
C GLY A 239 -17.43 18.93 -2.84
N GLU A 240 -18.39 19.85 -2.79
CA GLU A 240 -19.35 20.09 -3.90
C GLU A 240 -18.68 20.58 -5.19
N ARG A 241 -17.50 21.21 -5.10
CA ARG A 241 -16.77 21.79 -6.24
C ARG A 241 -15.74 20.81 -6.86
N TYR A 242 -15.65 19.59 -6.36
CA TYR A 242 -14.72 18.60 -6.91
C TYR A 242 -15.09 18.31 -8.38
N ARG A 243 -14.07 18.40 -9.26
CA ARG A 243 -14.14 17.97 -10.67
C ARG A 243 -13.04 16.93 -10.88
N ALA A 244 -13.41 15.77 -11.38
CA ALA A 244 -12.50 14.68 -11.73
C ALA A 244 -11.51 15.07 -12.83
#